data_51ad63d65904adde637c4c2c03a0887d
#
_entry.id   51ad63d65904adde637c4c2c03a0887d
#
_cell.length_a   1.000
_cell.length_b   1.000
_cell.length_c   1.000
_cell.angle_alpha   90.00
_cell.angle_beta   90.00
_cell.angle_gamma   90.00
#
_symmetry.space_group_name_H-M   'P 1'
#
loop_
_entity.id
_entity.type
_entity.pdbx_description
1 polymer ?
#
loop_
_entity_poly.entity_id
_entity_poly.type
_entity_poly.pdbx_seq_one_letter_code
_entity_poly.pdbx_strand_id
1 'polypeptide(L)'
;MIPMIGNLHREQNVRILLYGNPLITLSVSQIMQEHRLVRETEKNELSEFETYEVLNILKDLDLGPCEIDVGIISAGYMFDSKSLSLEEFVKEQVADAIGNKNPVLQEPQDLVLFGFGRIGRLITRLLLEDTGSGETLSLKAVVVRKKSDDDLFKRAELMRRDSVHGNFKGTIRVDLDEYGLVINGNLIKFIDGDPSSICLL
;
A
#
# COMPACT_ATOMS: atom_id res chain seq x y z
N MET A 1 5.38 16.79 2.43
CA MET A 1 5.33 15.50 1.70
C MET A 1 4.29 14.54 2.29
N ILE A 2 4.40 14.03 3.53
CA ILE A 2 3.53 12.96 4.06
C ILE A 2 2.03 13.23 3.87
N PRO A 3 1.45 14.40 4.22
CA PRO A 3 0.03 14.65 3.99
C PRO A 3 -0.36 14.59 2.51
N MET A 4 0.51 15.04 1.62
CA MET A 4 0.27 15.04 0.17
C MET A 4 0.25 13.61 -0.38
N ILE A 5 1.25 12.78 0.01
CA ILE A 5 1.31 11.37 -0.34
C ILE A 5 0.06 10.65 0.16
N GLY A 6 -0.33 10.91 1.42
CA GLY A 6 -1.53 10.32 2.01
C GLY A 6 -2.83 10.74 1.31
N ASN A 7 -2.95 11.99 0.88
CA ASN A 7 -4.12 12.48 0.15
C ASN A 7 -4.21 11.90 -1.25
N LEU A 8 -3.12 11.93 -2.02
CA LEU A 8 -3.04 11.32 -3.35
C LEU A 8 -3.44 9.83 -3.31
N HIS A 9 -2.96 9.11 -2.28
CA HIS A 9 -3.32 7.72 -2.13
C HIS A 9 -4.79 7.51 -1.77
N ARG A 10 -5.34 8.27 -0.80
CA ARG A 10 -6.74 8.09 -0.34
C ARG A 10 -7.79 8.58 -1.33
N GLU A 11 -7.52 9.71 -1.98
CA GLU A 11 -8.52 10.39 -2.81
C GLU A 11 -8.47 9.95 -4.27
N GLN A 12 -7.29 9.56 -4.74
CA GLN A 12 -7.04 9.27 -6.16
C GLN A 12 -6.43 7.89 -6.41
N ASN A 13 -6.19 7.11 -5.36
CA ASN A 13 -5.53 5.80 -5.41
C ASN A 13 -4.17 5.85 -6.13
N VAL A 14 -3.46 6.97 -5.98
CA VAL A 14 -2.12 7.16 -6.54
C VAL A 14 -1.07 6.68 -5.55
N ARG A 15 -0.19 5.82 -6.00
CA ARG A 15 0.92 5.26 -5.23
C ARG A 15 2.20 5.99 -5.54
N ILE A 16 2.74 6.71 -4.56
CA ILE A 16 3.97 7.47 -4.73
C ILE A 16 5.17 6.62 -4.37
N LEU A 17 6.11 6.53 -5.31
CA LEU A 17 7.36 5.78 -5.18
C LEU A 17 8.56 6.73 -5.20
N LEU A 18 9.68 6.27 -4.66
CA LEU A 18 11.02 6.85 -4.81
C LEU A 18 11.97 5.73 -5.27
N TYR A 19 12.36 5.74 -6.53
CA TYR A 19 13.15 4.67 -7.17
C TYR A 19 12.61 3.27 -6.86
N GLY A 20 11.30 3.08 -7.08
CA GLY A 20 10.58 1.84 -6.86
C GLY A 20 10.16 1.56 -5.41
N ASN A 21 10.61 2.35 -4.42
CA ASN A 21 10.26 2.16 -3.02
C ASN A 21 9.01 2.98 -2.63
N PRO A 22 7.92 2.35 -2.16
CA PRO A 22 6.70 3.07 -1.77
C PRO A 22 6.93 4.00 -0.58
N LEU A 23 6.47 5.25 -0.67
CA LEU A 23 6.63 6.25 0.38
C LEU A 23 5.48 6.30 1.40
N ILE A 24 4.33 5.68 1.09
CA ILE A 24 3.09 5.84 1.86
C ILE A 24 3.19 5.38 3.33
N THR A 25 4.00 4.37 3.61
CA THR A 25 4.16 3.80 4.96
C THR A 25 5.37 4.34 5.71
N LEU A 26 6.14 5.23 5.10
CA LEU A 26 7.39 5.72 5.66
C LEU A 26 7.18 6.92 6.60
N SER A 27 7.93 6.93 7.70
CA SER A 27 8.09 8.12 8.54
C SER A 27 8.96 9.19 7.87
N VAL A 28 8.92 10.41 8.38
CA VAL A 28 9.77 11.52 7.89
C VAL A 28 11.25 11.11 7.84
N SER A 29 11.75 10.50 8.92
CA SER A 29 13.16 10.07 8.99
C SER A 29 13.51 8.99 7.98
N GLN A 30 12.58 8.07 7.69
CA GLN A 30 12.76 7.05 6.67
C GLN A 30 12.76 7.65 5.27
N ILE A 31 11.85 8.58 4.96
CA ILE A 31 11.83 9.28 3.67
C ILE A 31 13.16 10.01 3.43
N MET A 32 13.69 10.70 4.44
CA MET A 32 15.01 11.36 4.34
C MET A 32 16.15 10.34 4.15
N GLN A 33 16.05 9.18 4.80
CA GLN A 33 17.03 8.10 4.64
C GLN A 33 17.00 7.50 3.24
N GLU A 34 15.80 7.27 2.67
CA GLU A 34 15.66 6.81 1.29
C GLU A 34 16.27 7.79 0.29
N HIS A 35 16.02 9.10 0.43
CA HIS A 35 16.66 10.10 -0.43
C HIS A 35 18.18 10.08 -0.34
N ARG A 36 18.73 9.90 0.87
CA ARG A 36 20.18 9.75 1.04
C ARG A 36 20.70 8.50 0.33
N LEU A 37 20.01 7.37 0.50
CA LEU A 37 20.38 6.11 -0.15
C LEU A 37 20.37 6.25 -1.67
N VAL A 38 19.33 6.87 -2.22
CA VAL A 38 19.22 7.14 -3.66
C VAL A 38 20.38 8.00 -4.15
N ARG A 39 20.74 9.08 -3.45
CA ARG A 39 21.91 9.91 -3.82
C ARG A 39 23.20 9.10 -3.88
N GLU A 40 23.39 8.19 -2.92
CA GLU A 40 24.60 7.36 -2.84
C GLU A 40 24.64 6.27 -3.93
N THR A 41 23.50 5.65 -4.23
CA THR A 41 23.41 4.54 -5.20
C THR A 41 23.35 5.02 -6.64
N GLU A 42 22.51 6.01 -6.93
CA GLU A 42 22.30 6.55 -8.28
C GLU A 42 23.30 7.66 -8.65
N LYS A 43 24.14 8.08 -7.69
CA LYS A 43 25.15 9.14 -7.88
C LYS A 43 24.54 10.42 -8.46
N ASN A 44 23.33 10.77 -8.04
CA ASN A 44 22.64 12.00 -8.40
C ASN A 44 22.56 12.95 -7.21
N GLU A 45 22.16 14.20 -7.47
CA GLU A 45 22.01 15.24 -6.44
C GLU A 45 20.54 15.39 -5.97
N LEU A 46 19.70 14.37 -6.20
CA LEU A 46 18.29 14.41 -5.85
C LEU A 46 18.09 14.65 -4.35
N SER A 47 17.40 15.72 -4.00
CA SER A 47 17.04 16.04 -2.63
C SER A 47 15.52 15.93 -2.40
N GLU A 48 15.15 16.05 -1.14
CA GLU A 48 13.76 16.07 -0.71
C GLU A 48 12.99 17.30 -1.26
N PHE A 49 13.70 18.35 -1.69
CA PHE A 49 13.09 19.56 -2.23
C PHE A 49 12.56 19.34 -3.64
N GLU A 50 13.34 18.72 -4.52
CA GLU A 50 12.93 18.43 -5.90
C GLU A 50 11.73 17.49 -5.92
N THR A 51 11.75 16.43 -5.11
CA THR A 51 10.62 15.51 -5.01
C THR A 51 9.40 16.18 -4.36
N TYR A 52 9.59 17.12 -3.43
CA TYR A 52 8.50 17.91 -2.87
C TYR A 52 7.85 18.81 -3.91
N GLU A 53 8.62 19.46 -4.79
CA GLU A 53 8.08 20.31 -5.86
C GLU A 53 7.24 19.47 -6.85
N VAL A 54 7.71 18.30 -7.24
CA VAL A 54 6.94 17.35 -8.07
C VAL A 54 5.63 16.95 -7.38
N LEU A 55 5.67 16.57 -6.10
CA LEU A 55 4.48 16.23 -5.33
C LEU A 55 3.49 17.39 -5.21
N ASN A 56 4.01 18.62 -5.12
CA ASN A 56 3.20 19.82 -5.04
C ASN A 56 2.43 20.10 -6.34
N ILE A 57 2.97 19.69 -7.48
CA ILE A 57 2.27 19.74 -8.77
C ILE A 57 1.25 18.61 -8.85
N LEU A 58 1.65 17.38 -8.53
CA LEU A 58 0.78 16.20 -8.61
C LEU A 58 -0.49 16.32 -7.77
N LYS A 59 -0.44 16.94 -6.58
CA LYS A 59 -1.61 17.09 -5.69
C LYS A 59 -2.75 17.91 -6.31
N ASP A 60 -2.41 18.81 -7.26
CA ASP A 60 -3.37 19.71 -7.90
C ASP A 60 -3.91 19.14 -9.24
N LEU A 61 -3.44 17.93 -9.63
CA LEU A 61 -3.91 17.23 -10.81
C LEU A 61 -5.03 16.23 -10.47
N ASP A 62 -6.00 16.08 -11.38
CA ASP A 62 -7.02 15.04 -11.30
C ASP A 62 -6.46 13.75 -11.91
N LEU A 63 -5.83 12.92 -11.04
CA LEU A 63 -5.16 11.69 -11.46
C LEU A 63 -6.07 10.48 -11.24
N GLY A 64 -5.97 9.50 -12.12
CA GLY A 64 -6.53 8.17 -11.90
C GLY A 64 -5.59 7.26 -11.13
N PRO A 65 -6.06 6.05 -10.75
CA PRO A 65 -5.26 5.05 -10.06
C PRO A 65 -3.99 4.71 -10.84
N CYS A 66 -2.82 5.00 -10.24
CA CYS A 66 -1.52 4.74 -10.88
C CYS A 66 -0.38 4.70 -9.86
N GLU A 67 0.78 4.27 -10.32
CA GLU A 67 2.04 4.39 -9.58
C GLU A 67 2.89 5.49 -10.21
N ILE A 68 3.37 6.43 -9.39
CA ILE A 68 4.20 7.56 -9.83
C ILE A 68 5.50 7.56 -9.03
N ASP A 69 6.62 7.41 -9.73
CA ASP A 69 7.94 7.53 -9.13
C ASP A 69 8.45 8.97 -9.20
N VAL A 70 8.32 9.67 -8.08
CA VAL A 70 8.73 11.09 -8.00
C VAL A 70 10.24 11.26 -8.07
N GLY A 71 11.01 10.24 -7.69
CA GLY A 71 12.47 10.27 -7.80
C GLY A 71 12.91 10.24 -9.26
N ILE A 72 12.34 9.34 -10.05
CA ILE A 72 12.64 9.23 -11.49
C ILE A 72 12.20 10.50 -12.24
N ILE A 73 11.01 11.03 -11.94
CA ILE A 73 10.53 12.28 -12.57
C ILE A 73 11.43 13.46 -12.22
N SER A 74 11.79 13.64 -10.94
CA SER A 74 12.66 14.72 -10.51
C SER A 74 14.05 14.63 -11.15
N ALA A 75 14.66 13.45 -11.15
CA ALA A 75 15.93 13.22 -11.81
C ALA A 75 15.85 13.45 -13.33
N GLY A 76 14.80 12.97 -13.98
CA GLY A 76 14.56 13.19 -15.40
C GLY A 76 14.49 14.68 -15.75
N TYR A 77 13.80 15.49 -14.95
CA TYR A 77 13.75 16.94 -15.12
C TYR A 77 15.13 17.59 -15.00
N MET A 78 15.92 17.19 -14.01
CA MET A 78 17.28 17.75 -13.82
C MET A 78 18.22 17.46 -15.00
N PHE A 79 18.05 16.32 -15.68
CA PHE A 79 18.92 15.92 -16.79
C PHE A 79 18.44 16.38 -18.16
N ASP A 80 17.12 16.49 -18.38
CA ASP A 80 16.55 16.67 -19.74
C ASP A 80 15.62 17.89 -19.91
N SER A 81 15.54 18.79 -18.95
CA SER A 81 14.61 19.93 -18.93
C SER A 81 14.92 21.06 -19.93
N LYS A 82 15.42 20.73 -21.13
CA LYS A 82 15.99 21.70 -22.09
C LYS A 82 15.08 22.87 -22.50
N SER A 83 13.80 22.89 -22.19
CA SER A 83 12.88 24.01 -22.52
C SER A 83 11.51 23.99 -21.82
N LEU A 84 11.18 23.01 -20.99
CA LEU A 84 9.89 22.90 -20.33
C LEU A 84 9.97 23.41 -18.87
N SER A 85 8.90 24.01 -18.38
CA SER A 85 8.76 24.25 -16.95
C SER A 85 8.58 22.90 -16.21
N LEU A 86 8.91 22.87 -14.92
CA LEU A 86 8.71 21.65 -14.11
C LEU A 86 7.26 21.17 -14.17
N GLU A 87 6.30 22.09 -14.17
CA GLU A 87 4.89 21.76 -14.23
C GLU A 87 4.51 21.11 -15.56
N GLU A 88 4.99 21.62 -16.69
CA GLU A 88 4.74 21.03 -18.01
C GLU A 88 5.40 19.67 -18.14
N PHE A 89 6.64 19.53 -17.67
CA PHE A 89 7.34 18.25 -17.67
C PHE A 89 6.60 17.20 -16.84
N VAL A 90 6.20 17.52 -15.60
CA VAL A 90 5.45 16.60 -14.75
C VAL A 90 4.14 16.18 -15.41
N LYS A 91 3.38 17.12 -15.98
CA LYS A 91 2.13 16.83 -16.68
C LYS A 91 2.34 15.90 -17.87
N GLU A 92 3.43 16.06 -18.61
CA GLU A 92 3.78 15.18 -19.72
C GLU A 92 4.08 13.76 -19.23
N GLN A 93 4.85 13.63 -18.12
CA GLN A 93 5.18 12.32 -17.56
C GLN A 93 3.97 11.53 -17.03
N VAL A 94 2.93 12.22 -16.58
CA VAL A 94 1.72 11.61 -16.02
C VAL A 94 0.48 11.76 -16.92
N ALA A 95 0.68 12.13 -18.19
CA ALA A 95 -0.41 12.43 -19.13
C ALA A 95 -1.46 11.32 -19.21
N ASP A 96 -1.03 10.06 -19.22
CA ASP A 96 -1.90 8.88 -19.31
C ASP A 96 -2.76 8.68 -18.06
N ALA A 97 -2.34 9.25 -16.91
CA ALA A 97 -3.07 9.16 -15.65
C ALA A 97 -4.05 10.32 -15.46
N ILE A 98 -3.84 11.47 -16.13
CA ILE A 98 -4.70 12.66 -15.97
C ILE A 98 -6.09 12.36 -16.55
N GLY A 99 -7.13 12.53 -15.71
CA GLY A 99 -8.53 12.31 -16.09
C GLY A 99 -8.91 10.84 -16.33
N ASN A 100 -7.96 9.92 -16.23
CA ASN A 100 -8.19 8.49 -16.41
C ASN A 100 -8.71 7.85 -15.10
N LYS A 101 -10.00 7.99 -14.87
CA LYS A 101 -10.68 7.43 -13.69
C LYS A 101 -11.08 5.95 -13.83
N ASN A 102 -10.54 5.26 -14.83
CA ASN A 102 -10.79 3.84 -14.95
C ASN A 102 -10.06 3.09 -13.82
N PRO A 103 -10.78 2.62 -12.79
CA PRO A 103 -10.14 1.81 -11.77
C PRO A 103 -9.61 0.54 -12.44
N VAL A 104 -8.47 0.05 -11.94
CA VAL A 104 -7.89 -1.24 -12.39
C VAL A 104 -8.92 -2.36 -12.22
N LEU A 105 -9.82 -2.21 -11.24
CA LEU A 105 -11.02 -3.03 -11.04
C LEU A 105 -12.22 -2.08 -10.96
N GLN A 106 -13.26 -2.34 -11.73
CA GLN A 106 -14.50 -1.53 -11.73
C GLN A 106 -15.24 -1.58 -10.39
N GLU A 107 -15.05 -2.67 -9.63
CA GLU A 107 -15.56 -2.86 -8.28
C GLU A 107 -14.50 -3.55 -7.41
N PRO A 108 -14.45 -3.24 -6.10
CA PRO A 108 -13.57 -3.94 -5.19
C PRO A 108 -13.85 -5.44 -5.19
N GLN A 109 -12.81 -6.26 -5.33
CA GLN A 109 -12.97 -7.71 -5.27
C GLN A 109 -12.80 -8.19 -3.83
N ASP A 110 -13.77 -8.94 -3.36
CA ASP A 110 -13.69 -9.61 -2.07
C ASP A 110 -12.82 -10.85 -2.17
N LEU A 111 -11.87 -10.98 -1.25
CA LEU A 111 -10.96 -12.12 -1.17
C LEU A 111 -11.30 -12.99 0.02
N VAL A 112 -11.22 -14.30 -0.21
CA VAL A 112 -11.24 -15.32 0.84
C VAL A 112 -9.92 -16.09 0.79
N LEU A 113 -9.22 -16.12 1.91
CA LEU A 113 -7.93 -16.78 2.01
C LEU A 113 -8.10 -18.18 2.61
N PHE A 114 -7.51 -19.20 1.98
CA PHE A 114 -7.48 -20.56 2.53
C PHE A 114 -6.18 -20.82 3.28
N GLY A 115 -6.30 -20.93 4.61
CA GLY A 115 -5.19 -21.15 5.51
C GLY A 115 -4.58 -19.86 6.06
N PHE A 116 -4.21 -19.90 7.34
CA PHE A 116 -3.58 -18.79 8.06
C PHE A 116 -2.22 -19.21 8.65
N GLY A 117 -1.46 -19.93 7.83
CA GLY A 117 -0.07 -20.29 8.11
C GLY A 117 0.86 -19.08 7.91
N ARG A 118 2.16 -19.31 7.79
CA ARG A 118 3.15 -18.24 7.58
C ARG A 118 2.82 -17.43 6.33
N ILE A 119 2.63 -18.07 5.19
CA ILE A 119 2.32 -17.40 3.92
C ILE A 119 0.98 -16.65 4.00
N GLY A 120 -0.07 -17.29 4.54
CA GLY A 120 -1.38 -16.64 4.69
C GLY A 120 -1.31 -15.36 5.52
N ARG A 121 -0.55 -15.35 6.62
CA ARG A 121 -0.34 -14.15 7.44
C ARG A 121 0.44 -13.06 6.71
N LEU A 122 1.44 -13.42 5.90
CA LEU A 122 2.18 -12.45 5.09
C LEU A 122 1.30 -11.81 4.01
N ILE A 123 0.52 -12.62 3.30
CA ILE A 123 -0.46 -12.11 2.32
C ILE A 123 -1.46 -11.17 3.01
N THR A 124 -1.97 -11.56 4.19
CA THR A 124 -2.88 -10.70 4.97
C THR A 124 -2.23 -9.38 5.34
N ARG A 125 -0.95 -9.37 5.75
CA ARG A 125 -0.20 -8.14 6.04
C ARG A 125 -0.10 -7.26 4.80
N LEU A 126 0.33 -7.80 3.68
CA LEU A 126 0.45 -7.07 2.41
C LEU A 126 -0.88 -6.45 1.99
N LEU A 127 -1.97 -7.23 2.00
CA LEU A 127 -3.30 -6.74 1.64
C LEU A 127 -3.77 -5.60 2.55
N LEU A 128 -3.43 -5.63 3.84
CA LEU A 128 -3.88 -4.61 4.81
C LEU A 128 -2.92 -3.42 4.97
N GLU A 129 -1.66 -3.58 4.56
CA GLU A 129 -0.68 -2.49 4.55
C GLU A 129 -0.75 -1.69 3.24
N ASP A 130 -0.95 -2.37 2.10
CA ASP A 130 -0.88 -1.77 0.77
C ASP A 130 -2.24 -1.29 0.22
N THR A 131 -3.35 -1.98 0.54
CA THR A 131 -4.65 -1.68 -0.08
C THR A 131 -5.48 -0.61 0.65
N GLY A 132 -4.94 -0.03 1.73
CA GLY A 132 -5.60 1.06 2.45
C GLY A 132 -7.04 0.74 2.87
N SER A 133 -8.02 1.33 2.21
CA SER A 133 -9.46 1.14 2.44
C SER A 133 -10.06 -0.10 1.77
N GLY A 134 -9.27 -0.89 1.04
CA GLY A 134 -9.76 -2.06 0.31
C GLY A 134 -10.50 -1.71 -1.00
N GLU A 135 -10.14 -0.60 -1.62
CA GLU A 135 -10.78 -0.14 -2.87
C GLU A 135 -10.56 -1.05 -4.06
N THR A 136 -9.52 -1.87 -4.05
CA THR A 136 -9.23 -2.83 -5.11
C THR A 136 -9.44 -4.28 -4.68
N LEU A 137 -8.82 -4.67 -3.58
CA LEU A 137 -8.89 -6.02 -3.03
C LEU A 137 -9.22 -5.94 -1.54
N SER A 138 -10.30 -6.58 -1.12
CA SER A 138 -10.74 -6.57 0.27
C SER A 138 -10.72 -7.99 0.85
N LEU A 139 -9.83 -8.25 1.81
CA LEU A 139 -9.83 -9.53 2.51
C LEU A 139 -11.02 -9.58 3.48
N LYS A 140 -12.01 -10.41 3.18
CA LYS A 140 -13.23 -10.56 3.99
C LYS A 140 -13.16 -11.73 4.96
N ALA A 141 -12.57 -12.83 4.54
CA ALA A 141 -12.53 -14.01 5.38
C ALA A 141 -11.27 -14.87 5.18
N VAL A 142 -10.97 -15.65 6.21
CA VAL A 142 -9.92 -16.67 6.18
C VAL A 142 -10.54 -18.01 6.58
N VAL A 143 -10.40 -18.99 5.73
CA VAL A 143 -10.85 -20.35 6.00
C VAL A 143 -9.73 -21.14 6.66
N VAL A 144 -10.00 -21.68 7.83
CA VAL A 144 -9.04 -22.46 8.62
C VAL A 144 -9.74 -23.61 9.34
N ARG A 145 -8.98 -24.63 9.68
CA ARG A 145 -9.47 -25.66 10.62
C ARG A 145 -9.35 -25.14 12.05
N LYS A 146 -10.47 -25.03 12.75
CA LYS A 146 -10.50 -24.67 14.17
C LYS A 146 -9.83 -25.78 14.99
N LYS A 147 -8.90 -25.39 15.86
CA LYS A 147 -8.17 -26.35 16.70
C LYS A 147 -8.57 -26.31 18.18
N SER A 148 -8.96 -25.12 18.66
CA SER A 148 -9.34 -24.89 20.06
C SER A 148 -10.13 -23.59 20.17
N ASP A 149 -10.74 -23.32 21.31
CA ASP A 149 -11.47 -22.06 21.55
C ASP A 149 -10.54 -20.83 21.60
N ASP A 150 -9.28 -21.02 21.99
CA ASP A 150 -8.27 -19.98 22.00
C ASP A 150 -7.57 -19.75 20.65
N ASP A 151 -8.04 -20.40 19.58
CA ASP A 151 -7.35 -20.40 18.28
C ASP A 151 -7.23 -18.99 17.70
N LEU A 152 -8.27 -18.16 17.84
CA LEU A 152 -8.24 -16.76 17.37
C LEU A 152 -7.18 -15.91 18.08
N PHE A 153 -7.04 -16.06 19.41
CA PHE A 153 -6.02 -15.32 20.15
C PHE A 153 -4.61 -15.73 19.72
N LYS A 154 -4.38 -17.02 19.52
CA LYS A 154 -3.11 -17.55 19.02
C LYS A 154 -2.80 -17.02 17.61
N ARG A 155 -3.81 -16.95 16.73
CA ARG A 155 -3.66 -16.41 15.39
C ARG A 155 -3.39 -14.91 15.40
N ALA A 156 -4.05 -14.16 16.26
CA ALA A 156 -3.79 -12.73 16.46
C ALA A 156 -2.35 -12.49 16.91
N GLU A 157 -1.87 -13.28 17.88
CA GLU A 157 -0.49 -13.15 18.37
C GLU A 157 0.55 -13.51 17.30
N LEU A 158 0.30 -14.59 16.55
CA LEU A 158 1.14 -14.97 15.41
C LEU A 158 1.11 -13.93 14.27
N MET A 159 0.01 -13.18 14.12
CA MET A 159 -0.09 -12.09 13.17
C MET A 159 0.69 -10.86 13.65
N ARG A 160 0.70 -10.57 14.96
CA ARG A 160 1.46 -9.46 15.54
C ARG A 160 2.96 -9.64 15.40
N ARG A 161 3.45 -10.87 15.56
CA ARG A 161 4.87 -11.20 15.61
C ARG A 161 5.24 -12.20 14.52
N ASP A 162 6.15 -11.81 13.67
CA ASP A 162 6.77 -12.71 12.71
C ASP A 162 8.29 -12.70 12.91
N SER A 163 8.90 -13.89 12.96
CA SER A 163 10.33 -14.03 13.24
C SER A 163 11.25 -13.50 12.13
N VAL A 164 10.73 -13.39 10.92
CA VAL A 164 11.49 -12.94 9.73
C VAL A 164 11.14 -11.51 9.35
N HIS A 165 9.84 -11.17 9.36
CA HIS A 165 9.33 -9.89 8.87
C HIS A 165 9.02 -8.89 10.01
N GLY A 166 9.35 -9.26 11.25
CA GLY A 166 9.18 -8.40 12.40
C GLY A 166 7.72 -8.19 12.83
N ASN A 167 7.50 -7.17 13.64
CA ASN A 167 6.17 -6.87 14.18
C ASN A 167 5.28 -6.24 13.12
N PHE A 168 3.99 -6.60 13.15
CA PHE A 168 2.98 -5.95 12.32
C PHE A 168 2.85 -4.47 12.70
N LYS A 169 2.87 -3.60 11.70
CA LYS A 169 2.75 -2.15 11.87
C LYS A 169 1.27 -1.73 11.80
N GLY A 170 0.49 -2.08 12.81
CA GLY A 170 -0.92 -1.76 12.84
C GLY A 170 -1.62 -2.28 14.09
N THR A 171 -2.94 -2.15 14.12
CA THR A 171 -3.79 -2.60 15.23
C THR A 171 -4.42 -3.95 14.91
N ILE A 172 -4.43 -4.85 15.89
CA ILE A 172 -5.12 -6.14 15.80
C ILE A 172 -5.97 -6.32 17.06
N ARG A 173 -7.26 -6.52 16.89
CA ARG A 173 -8.21 -6.84 17.96
C ARG A 173 -8.93 -8.14 17.62
N VAL A 174 -9.13 -9.01 18.62
CA VAL A 174 -9.97 -10.20 18.48
C VAL A 174 -11.42 -9.81 18.67
N ASP A 175 -12.27 -10.24 17.76
CA ASP A 175 -13.72 -10.13 17.85
C ASP A 175 -14.31 -11.53 17.97
N LEU A 176 -14.84 -11.85 19.16
CA LEU A 176 -15.40 -13.17 19.45
C LEU A 176 -16.82 -13.33 18.94
N ASP A 177 -17.58 -12.22 18.87
CA ASP A 177 -18.96 -12.23 18.43
C ASP A 177 -19.05 -12.54 16.93
N GLU A 178 -18.18 -11.91 16.13
CA GLU A 178 -18.08 -12.14 14.69
C GLU A 178 -17.11 -13.28 14.33
N TYR A 179 -16.47 -13.89 15.33
CA TYR A 179 -15.42 -14.90 15.18
C TYR A 179 -14.35 -14.46 14.16
N GLY A 180 -13.71 -13.35 14.45
CA GLY A 180 -12.79 -12.69 13.52
C GLY A 180 -11.67 -11.89 14.18
N LEU A 181 -10.84 -11.31 13.32
CA LEU A 181 -9.84 -10.31 13.71
C LEU A 181 -10.19 -8.98 13.07
N VAL A 182 -10.23 -7.93 13.88
CA VAL A 182 -10.30 -6.56 13.38
C VAL A 182 -8.88 -6.04 13.25
N ILE A 183 -8.42 -5.87 12.01
CA ILE A 183 -7.05 -5.47 11.68
C ILE A 183 -7.13 -4.13 10.96
N ASN A 184 -6.49 -3.09 11.52
CA ASN A 184 -6.55 -1.71 11.00
C ASN A 184 -8.00 -1.22 10.74
N GLY A 185 -8.97 -1.66 11.57
CA GLY A 185 -10.39 -1.35 11.41
C GLY A 185 -11.17 -2.28 10.48
N ASN A 186 -10.53 -3.15 9.71
CA ASN A 186 -11.17 -4.11 8.82
C ASN A 186 -11.46 -5.41 9.56
N LEU A 187 -12.73 -5.83 9.57
CA LEU A 187 -13.13 -7.13 10.11
C LEU A 187 -12.83 -8.24 9.11
N ILE A 188 -12.03 -9.22 9.53
CA ILE A 188 -11.72 -10.42 8.79
C ILE A 188 -12.29 -11.60 9.54
N LYS A 189 -13.29 -12.25 8.96
CA LYS A 189 -13.94 -13.42 9.58
C LYS A 189 -13.08 -14.68 9.46
N PHE A 190 -13.11 -15.51 10.50
CA PHE A 190 -12.46 -16.82 10.47
C PHE A 190 -13.52 -17.91 10.36
N ILE A 191 -13.51 -18.64 9.24
CA ILE A 191 -14.50 -19.67 8.93
C ILE A 191 -13.84 -21.02 9.18
N ASP A 192 -14.50 -21.87 10.00
CA ASP A 192 -14.06 -23.25 10.18
C ASP A 192 -14.47 -24.08 8.97
N GLY A 193 -13.50 -24.67 8.28
CA GLY A 193 -13.77 -25.46 7.11
C GLY A 193 -12.53 -26.03 6.44
N ASP A 194 -12.79 -26.95 5.52
CA ASP A 194 -11.79 -27.49 4.61
C ASP A 194 -12.01 -26.89 3.21
N PRO A 195 -10.95 -26.56 2.45
CA PRO A 195 -11.09 -26.04 1.10
C PRO A 195 -11.98 -26.87 0.17
N SER A 196 -12.00 -28.20 0.39
CA SER A 196 -12.82 -29.13 -0.40
C SER A 196 -14.31 -29.08 -0.07
N SER A 197 -14.69 -28.51 1.07
CA SER A 197 -16.09 -28.50 1.56
C SER A 197 -16.79 -27.16 1.38
N ILE A 198 -16.06 -26.12 0.99
CA ILE A 198 -16.62 -24.78 0.78
C ILE A 198 -16.98 -24.64 -0.70
N CYS A 199 -18.26 -24.79 -1.01
CA CYS A 199 -18.80 -24.31 -2.27
C CYS A 199 -18.62 -22.79 -2.32
N LEU A 200 -17.98 -22.28 -3.34
CA LEU A 200 -17.91 -20.85 -3.60
C LEU A 200 -19.34 -20.33 -3.76
N LEU A 201 -19.74 -19.52 -2.79
CA LEU A 201 -20.99 -18.76 -2.85
C LEU A 201 -20.86 -17.64 -3.88
#